data_88d62627732196c925d381d5f5b43b71
#
_entry.id   88d62627732196c925d381d5f5b43b71
#
_cell.length_a   1.000
_cell.length_b   1.000
_cell.length_c   1.000
_cell.angle_alpha   90.00
_cell.angle_beta   90.00
_cell.angle_gamma   90.00
#
_symmetry.space_group_name_H-M   'P 1'
#
loop_
_entity.id
_entity.type
_entity.pdbx_description
1 polymer ?
#
loop_
_entity_poly.entity_id
_entity_poly.type
_entity_poly.pdbx_seq_one_letter_code
_entity_poly.pdbx_strand_id
1 'polypeptide(L)'
;RTVLKDEKGKIISENIMKTNDYEKNYEKEVLDNNVYVLDENLKEVASIKGLAKNESVYAVRYLGNYGYFVTYENTDPLFTVDFSDMKNPKIVGKLKLPGYSDYLHFYDENSMLGLGMENDKYLKLEMYNVSNGKAKQISSR
;
A
#
# COMPACT_ATOMS: atom_id res chain seq x y z
N ARG A 1 7.30 12.38 7.54
CA ARG A 1 5.86 12.40 7.25
C ARG A 1 5.68 12.54 5.74
N THR A 2 5.26 11.48 5.06
CA THR A 2 4.96 11.52 3.63
C THR A 2 3.46 11.46 3.45
N VAL A 3 2.92 12.49 2.79
CA VAL A 3 1.49 12.62 2.53
C VAL A 3 1.27 12.55 1.03
N LEU A 4 0.57 11.52 0.53
CA LEU A 4 0.20 11.38 -0.88
C LEU A 4 -1.25 11.83 -1.07
N LYS A 5 -1.47 12.79 -1.97
CA LYS A 5 -2.80 13.27 -2.38
C LYS A 5 -3.14 12.71 -3.75
N ASP A 6 -4.40 12.32 -3.98
CA ASP A 6 -4.90 12.17 -5.34
C ASP A 6 -5.17 13.56 -5.97
N GLU A 7 -5.44 13.59 -7.28
CA GLU A 7 -5.74 14.81 -8.02
C GLU A 7 -7.03 15.52 -7.54
N LYS A 8 -7.84 14.85 -6.73
CA LYS A 8 -9.07 15.37 -6.11
C LYS A 8 -8.92 15.64 -4.62
N GLY A 9 -7.73 15.41 -4.05
CA GLY A 9 -7.40 15.73 -2.66
C GLY A 9 -8.03 14.84 -1.59
N LYS A 10 -8.57 13.68 -1.93
CA LYS A 10 -9.44 12.90 -1.04
C LYS A 10 -8.79 11.72 -0.32
N ILE A 11 -7.65 11.20 -0.77
CA ILE A 11 -7.01 10.03 -0.14
C ILE A 11 -5.56 10.37 0.17
N ILE A 12 -5.18 10.20 1.44
CA ILE A 12 -3.80 10.42 1.89
C ILE A 12 -3.30 9.14 2.56
N SER A 13 -2.15 8.65 2.12
CA SER A 13 -1.34 7.71 2.86
C SER A 13 -0.35 8.50 3.72
N GLU A 14 -0.38 8.30 5.02
CA GLU A 14 0.55 8.93 5.96
C GLU A 14 1.48 7.88 6.57
N ASN A 15 2.79 8.07 6.39
CA ASN A 15 3.82 7.30 7.08
C ASN A 15 4.38 8.17 8.21
N ILE A 16 4.08 7.85 9.46
CA ILE A 16 4.59 8.56 10.63
C ILE A 16 5.75 7.76 11.18
N MET A 17 6.99 8.22 10.92
CA MET A 17 8.14 7.84 11.73
C MET A 17 8.10 8.64 13.03
N LYS A 18 7.87 7.99 14.15
CA LYS A 18 8.17 8.57 15.46
C LYS A 18 9.62 8.27 15.78
N THR A 19 10.48 9.25 15.61
CA THR A 19 11.81 9.23 16.21
C THR A 19 11.64 9.60 17.68
N ASN A 20 11.78 8.65 18.58
CA ASN A 20 11.98 8.94 19.99
C ASN A 20 13.47 9.19 20.25
N ASP A 21 13.71 10.12 21.17
CA ASP A 21 15.00 10.65 21.57
C ASP A 21 16.05 9.57 21.91
N TYR A 22 17.32 9.93 21.66
CA TYR A 22 18.53 9.17 21.91
C TYR A 22 18.68 8.74 23.38
N GLU A 23 17.97 7.69 23.79
CA GLU A 23 18.33 6.94 24.97
C GLU A 23 18.40 5.44 24.65
N LYS A 24 19.53 4.86 25.05
CA LYS A 24 20.01 3.49 24.86
C LYS A 24 19.02 2.40 25.33
N ASN A 25 17.94 2.22 24.62
CA ASN A 25 17.22 0.96 24.57
C ASN A 25 16.85 0.78 23.11
N TYR A 26 17.29 -0.30 22.49
CA TYR A 26 16.83 -0.73 21.18
C TYR A 26 15.34 -1.10 21.26
N GLU A 27 14.47 -0.11 21.49
CA GLU A 27 13.06 -0.27 21.24
C GLU A 27 12.91 -0.37 19.71
N LYS A 28 12.44 -1.52 19.26
CA LYS A 28 12.14 -1.78 17.86
C LYS A 28 11.22 -0.66 17.37
N GLU A 29 11.67 0.13 16.39
CA GLU A 29 10.82 1.16 15.78
C GLU A 29 9.50 0.53 15.34
N VAL A 30 8.40 1.04 15.85
CA VAL A 30 7.06 0.58 15.47
C VAL A 30 6.61 1.43 14.29
N LEU A 31 6.61 0.82 13.10
CA LEU A 31 6.01 1.42 11.92
C LEU A 31 4.50 1.23 11.96
N ASP A 32 3.76 2.33 11.89
CA ASP A 32 2.30 2.32 11.91
C ASP A 32 1.79 2.95 10.61
N ASN A 33 1.28 2.12 9.70
CA ASN A 33 0.77 2.56 8.41
C ASN A 33 -0.72 2.85 8.52
N ASN A 34 -1.10 4.07 8.18
CA ASN A 34 -2.48 4.50 8.22
C ASN A 34 -2.91 5.08 6.88
N VAL A 35 -4.14 4.78 6.48
CA VAL A 35 -4.79 5.34 5.29
C VAL A 35 -5.90 6.26 5.76
N TYR A 36 -5.88 7.52 5.29
CA TYR A 36 -6.88 8.51 5.63
C TYR A 36 -7.65 8.94 4.38
N VAL A 37 -8.96 9.02 4.50
CA VAL A 37 -9.83 9.63 3.50
C VAL A 37 -10.16 11.04 3.97
N LEU A 38 -9.84 12.04 3.16
CA LEU A 38 -10.10 13.45 3.47
C LEU A 38 -11.09 14.04 2.48
N ASP A 39 -11.88 14.99 2.95
CA ASP A 39 -12.72 15.83 2.10
C ASP A 39 -11.91 16.94 1.39
N GLU A 40 -12.58 17.77 0.60
CA GLU A 40 -11.98 18.87 -0.14
C GLU A 40 -11.34 19.95 0.76
N ASN A 41 -11.74 20.03 2.03
CA ASN A 41 -11.19 20.92 3.05
C ASN A 41 -10.09 20.26 3.88
N LEU A 42 -9.61 19.06 3.47
CA LEU A 42 -8.59 18.25 4.16
C LEU A 42 -9.06 17.75 5.55
N LYS A 43 -10.35 17.70 5.79
CA LYS A 43 -10.91 17.13 7.01
C LYS A 43 -11.04 15.62 6.86
N GLU A 44 -10.62 14.88 7.90
CA GLU A 44 -10.76 13.42 7.94
C GLU A 44 -12.23 13.01 7.87
N VAL A 45 -12.55 12.18 6.88
CA VAL A 45 -13.87 11.56 6.67
C VAL A 45 -13.87 10.13 7.18
N ALA A 46 -12.77 9.41 6.95
CA ALA A 46 -12.59 8.03 7.40
C ALA A 46 -11.09 7.70 7.49
N SER A 47 -10.76 6.59 8.16
CA SER A 47 -9.40 6.06 8.18
C SER A 47 -9.36 4.55 8.34
N ILE A 48 -8.31 3.93 7.79
CA ILE A 48 -7.87 2.56 8.12
C ILE A 48 -6.56 2.71 8.87
N LYS A 49 -6.51 2.23 10.12
CA LYS A 49 -5.32 2.30 10.97
C LYS A 49 -4.65 0.93 11.09
N GLY A 50 -3.32 0.95 11.21
CA GLY A 50 -2.53 -0.27 11.38
C GLY A 50 -2.49 -1.18 10.17
N LEU A 51 -2.57 -0.63 8.96
CA LEU A 51 -2.36 -1.39 7.73
C LEU A 51 -0.92 -1.90 7.73
N ALA A 52 -0.73 -3.23 7.73
CA ALA A 52 0.59 -3.86 7.72
C ALA A 52 1.54 -3.29 8.80
N LYS A 53 1.19 -3.48 10.06
CA LYS A 53 1.98 -3.00 11.21
C LYS A 53 3.41 -3.54 11.15
N ASN A 54 4.38 -2.67 11.40
CA ASN A 54 5.83 -2.92 11.34
C ASN A 54 6.38 -3.20 9.91
N GLU A 55 5.59 -3.00 8.87
CA GLU A 55 6.03 -3.11 7.48
C GLU A 55 6.22 -1.71 6.87
N SER A 56 7.16 -1.56 5.95
CA SER A 56 7.31 -0.33 5.16
C SER A 56 6.39 -0.33 3.95
N VAL A 57 5.81 0.81 3.58
CA VAL A 57 5.05 0.97 2.34
C VAL A 57 6.02 1.27 1.21
N TYR A 58 6.03 0.44 0.17
CA TYR A 58 6.90 0.56 -0.99
C TYR A 58 6.21 1.20 -2.19
N ALA A 59 5.00 0.77 -2.49
CA ALA A 59 4.25 1.30 -3.62
C ALA A 59 2.77 1.44 -3.30
N VAL A 60 2.15 2.48 -3.86
CA VAL A 60 0.69 2.68 -3.80
C VAL A 60 0.21 3.09 -5.18
N ARG A 61 -0.89 2.47 -5.65
CA ARG A 61 -1.58 2.85 -6.88
C ARG A 61 -3.08 2.80 -6.68
N TYR A 62 -3.78 3.66 -7.39
CA TYR A 62 -5.24 3.74 -7.38
C TYR A 62 -5.79 3.50 -8.78
N LEU A 63 -6.85 2.69 -8.87
CA LEU A 63 -7.62 2.47 -10.09
C LEU A 63 -9.11 2.43 -9.74
N GLY A 64 -9.89 3.37 -10.29
CA GLY A 64 -11.30 3.51 -9.94
C GLY A 64 -11.48 3.71 -8.44
N ASN A 65 -12.24 2.83 -7.82
CA ASN A 65 -12.54 2.86 -6.39
C ASN A 65 -11.55 2.03 -5.55
N TYR A 66 -10.51 1.45 -6.14
CA TYR A 66 -9.58 0.57 -5.43
C TYR A 66 -8.20 1.19 -5.27
N GLY A 67 -7.61 1.02 -4.08
CA GLY A 67 -6.22 1.31 -3.79
C GLY A 67 -5.43 0.01 -3.59
N TYR A 68 -4.25 -0.06 -4.20
CA TYR A 68 -3.33 -1.19 -4.11
C TYR A 68 -2.08 -0.73 -3.38
N PHE A 69 -1.76 -1.39 -2.25
CA PHE A 69 -0.69 -1.02 -1.34
C PHE A 69 0.29 -2.19 -1.22
N VAL A 70 1.53 -1.97 -1.60
CA VAL A 70 2.62 -2.92 -1.37
C VAL A 70 3.33 -2.52 -0.10
N THR A 71 3.45 -3.46 0.83
CA THR A 71 4.21 -3.30 2.06
C THR A 71 5.24 -4.42 2.17
N TYR A 72 6.30 -4.24 2.95
CA TYR A 72 7.34 -5.24 3.12
C TYR A 72 8.00 -5.16 4.51
N GLU A 73 8.17 -6.31 5.15
CA GLU A 73 9.13 -6.57 6.22
C GLU A 73 9.88 -7.89 5.95
N ASN A 74 9.16 -8.98 5.70
CA ASN A 74 9.73 -10.32 5.43
C ASN A 74 8.97 -11.08 4.33
N THR A 75 7.74 -10.72 4.07
CA THR A 75 6.88 -11.25 3.00
C THR A 75 6.01 -10.13 2.52
N ASP A 76 5.89 -10.00 1.20
CA ASP A 76 5.22 -8.91 0.53
C ASP A 76 3.70 -9.13 0.44
N PRO A 77 2.87 -8.51 1.26
CA PRO A 77 1.46 -8.47 0.96
C PRO A 77 1.13 -7.28 0.04
N LEU A 78 0.49 -7.58 -1.08
CA LEU A 78 -0.26 -6.60 -1.85
C LEU A 78 -1.67 -6.49 -1.24
N PHE A 79 -1.95 -5.40 -0.55
CA PHE A 79 -3.29 -5.11 -0.02
C PHE A 79 -4.14 -4.41 -1.07
N THR A 80 -5.41 -4.77 -1.12
CA THR A 80 -6.43 -4.04 -1.89
C THR A 80 -7.41 -3.41 -0.91
N VAL A 81 -7.61 -2.10 -1.05
CA VAL A 81 -8.59 -1.32 -0.28
C VAL A 81 -9.68 -0.85 -1.22
N ASP A 82 -10.92 -1.09 -0.86
CA ASP A 82 -12.11 -0.59 -1.54
C ASP A 82 -12.55 0.74 -0.92
N PHE A 83 -12.62 1.78 -1.74
CA PHE A 83 -13.05 3.14 -1.42
C PHE A 83 -14.40 3.49 -2.06
N SER A 84 -15.19 2.52 -2.52
CA SER A 84 -16.53 2.77 -3.10
C SER A 84 -17.43 3.53 -2.13
N ASP A 85 -17.32 3.21 -0.83
CA ASP A 85 -17.85 4.03 0.25
C ASP A 85 -16.70 4.75 0.96
N MET A 86 -16.51 6.02 0.61
CA MET A 86 -15.44 6.87 1.16
C MET A 86 -15.55 7.09 2.68
N LYS A 87 -16.72 6.89 3.26
CA LYS A 87 -16.93 6.99 4.71
C LYS A 87 -16.61 5.69 5.45
N ASN A 88 -16.47 4.59 4.70
CA ASN A 88 -16.24 3.27 5.28
C ASN A 88 -15.33 2.43 4.37
N PRO A 89 -14.07 2.87 4.14
CA PRO A 89 -13.13 2.14 3.32
C PRO A 89 -12.80 0.77 3.94
N LYS A 90 -12.59 -0.26 3.10
CA LYS A 90 -12.39 -1.63 3.56
C LYS A 90 -11.22 -2.30 2.87
N ILE A 91 -10.43 -3.06 3.62
CA ILE A 91 -9.46 -4.00 3.05
C ILE A 91 -10.27 -5.19 2.49
N VAL A 92 -10.25 -5.37 1.18
CA VAL A 92 -10.99 -6.42 0.47
C VAL A 92 -10.11 -7.53 -0.09
N GLY A 93 -8.78 -7.34 -0.05
CA GLY A 93 -7.83 -8.33 -0.52
C GLY A 93 -6.48 -8.20 0.15
N LYS A 94 -5.80 -9.35 0.29
CA LYS A 94 -4.40 -9.45 0.71
C LYS A 94 -3.77 -10.62 -0.06
N LEU A 95 -2.90 -10.31 -1.01
CA LEU A 95 -2.13 -11.28 -1.78
C LEU A 95 -0.71 -11.32 -1.23
N LYS A 96 -0.25 -12.49 -0.76
CA LYS A 96 1.13 -12.70 -0.31
C LYS A 96 1.98 -13.16 -1.48
N LEU A 97 3.11 -12.54 -1.67
CA LEU A 97 4.06 -12.80 -2.75
C LEU A 97 5.48 -12.94 -2.19
N PRO A 98 6.37 -13.69 -2.85
CA PRO A 98 7.79 -13.66 -2.51
C PRO A 98 8.44 -12.38 -3.02
N GLY A 99 9.26 -11.73 -2.20
CA GLY A 99 9.91 -10.47 -2.51
C GLY A 99 8.98 -9.26 -2.43
N TYR A 100 9.34 -8.14 -3.04
CA TYR A 100 8.53 -6.91 -3.02
C TYR A 100 8.53 -6.19 -4.36
N SER A 101 7.52 -5.33 -4.55
CA SER A 101 7.41 -4.47 -5.73
C SER A 101 7.57 -3.01 -5.32
N ASP A 102 8.67 -2.38 -5.78
CA ASP A 102 8.92 -0.95 -5.59
C ASP A 102 8.04 -0.08 -6.47
N TYR A 103 7.57 -0.64 -7.56
CA TYR A 103 6.81 0.07 -8.57
C TYR A 103 5.64 -0.77 -9.07
N LEU A 104 4.46 -0.14 -9.14
CA LEU A 104 3.25 -0.71 -9.72
C LEU A 104 2.79 0.14 -10.90
N HIS A 105 2.39 -0.49 -11.98
CA HIS A 105 1.88 0.16 -13.18
C HIS A 105 0.65 -0.56 -13.72
N PHE A 106 -0.45 0.17 -13.93
CA PHE A 106 -1.61 -0.39 -14.63
C PHE A 106 -1.32 -0.48 -16.12
N TYR A 107 -1.39 -1.70 -16.64
CA TYR A 107 -1.31 -1.95 -18.07
C TYR A 107 -2.66 -1.69 -18.75
N ASP A 108 -3.73 -2.09 -18.09
CA ASP A 108 -5.14 -1.84 -18.45
C ASP A 108 -6.04 -1.86 -17.19
N GLU A 109 -7.36 -1.83 -17.39
CA GLU A 109 -8.36 -1.83 -16.31
C GLU A 109 -8.33 -3.08 -15.43
N ASN A 110 -7.76 -4.17 -15.91
CA ASN A 110 -7.77 -5.48 -15.25
C ASN A 110 -6.38 -6.02 -14.95
N SER A 111 -5.33 -5.35 -15.44
CA SER A 111 -3.97 -5.85 -15.39
C SER A 111 -3.01 -4.83 -14.80
N MET A 112 -2.19 -5.27 -13.88
CA MET A 112 -1.17 -4.44 -13.23
C MET A 112 0.18 -5.15 -13.26
N LEU A 113 1.24 -4.41 -13.61
CA LEU A 113 2.62 -4.83 -13.54
C LEU A 113 3.22 -4.41 -12.20
N GLY A 114 3.98 -5.30 -11.57
CA GLY A 114 4.86 -5.01 -10.45
C GLY A 114 6.31 -5.20 -10.86
N LEU A 115 7.15 -4.23 -10.53
CA LEU A 115 8.61 -4.30 -10.68
C LEU A 115 9.24 -4.13 -9.32
N GLY A 116 10.16 -5.02 -8.96
CA GLY A 116 10.79 -5.00 -7.65
C GLY A 116 11.92 -6.02 -7.54
N MET A 117 12.12 -6.55 -6.34
CA MET A 117 13.21 -7.47 -6.04
C MET A 117 12.69 -8.73 -5.37
N GLU A 118 13.33 -9.85 -5.67
CA GLU A 118 13.18 -11.10 -4.95
C GLU A 118 14.44 -11.38 -4.13
N ASN A 119 14.25 -11.61 -2.81
CA ASN A 119 15.33 -11.86 -1.86
C ASN A 119 16.43 -10.76 -1.87
N ASP A 120 16.08 -9.49 -2.12
CA ASP A 120 17.00 -8.35 -2.23
C ASP A 120 18.14 -8.56 -3.24
N LYS A 121 17.97 -9.49 -4.18
CA LYS A 121 19.06 -9.95 -5.04
C LYS A 121 18.72 -10.00 -6.51
N TYR A 122 17.49 -10.39 -6.84
CA TYR A 122 17.07 -10.61 -8.21
C TYR A 122 15.96 -9.63 -8.59
N LEU A 123 16.10 -8.98 -9.75
CA LEU A 123 15.03 -8.18 -10.33
C LEU A 123 13.83 -9.09 -10.62
N LYS A 124 12.65 -8.64 -10.17
CA LYS A 124 11.39 -9.35 -10.33
C LYS A 124 10.41 -8.51 -11.13
N LEU A 125 9.80 -9.11 -12.15
CA LEU A 125 8.68 -8.55 -12.89
C LEU A 125 7.47 -9.47 -12.72
N GLU A 126 6.37 -8.92 -12.27
CA GLU A 126 5.13 -9.65 -12.02
C GLU A 126 3.95 -9.03 -12.76
N MET A 127 3.03 -9.88 -13.19
CA MET A 127 1.75 -9.48 -13.73
C MET A 127 0.63 -9.93 -12.80
N TYR A 128 -0.26 -9.00 -12.48
CA TYR A 128 -1.44 -9.25 -11.65
C TYR A 128 -2.71 -9.02 -12.45
N ASN A 129 -3.70 -9.91 -12.29
CA ASN A 129 -5.08 -9.56 -12.59
C ASN A 129 -5.67 -8.85 -11.37
N VAL A 130 -6.28 -7.69 -11.59
CA VAL A 130 -6.85 -6.83 -10.55
C VAL A 130 -8.36 -6.61 -10.73
N SER A 131 -9.00 -7.45 -11.51
CA SER A 131 -10.44 -7.36 -11.77
C SER A 131 -11.26 -7.39 -10.49
N ASN A 132 -12.23 -6.48 -10.37
CA ASN A 132 -13.14 -6.36 -9.22
C ASN A 132 -12.41 -6.16 -7.87
N GLY A 133 -11.29 -5.47 -7.86
CA GLY A 133 -10.55 -5.18 -6.64
C GLY A 133 -9.85 -6.39 -6.01
N LYS A 134 -9.75 -7.52 -6.70
CA LYS A 134 -9.04 -8.71 -6.21
C LYS A 134 -7.77 -8.90 -7.00
N ALA A 135 -6.62 -8.67 -6.35
CA ALA A 135 -5.34 -8.94 -6.96
C ALA A 135 -5.04 -10.45 -6.99
N LYS A 136 -4.65 -10.96 -8.16
CA LYS A 136 -4.19 -12.33 -8.36
C LYS A 136 -2.96 -12.31 -9.26
N GLN A 137 -1.86 -12.91 -8.82
CA GLN A 137 -0.68 -13.06 -9.66
C GLN A 137 -1.00 -13.98 -10.85
N ILE A 138 -0.62 -13.52 -12.07
CA ILE A 138 -0.80 -14.28 -13.31
C ILE A 138 0.54 -14.90 -13.72
N SER A 139 1.63 -14.13 -13.62
CA SER A 139 2.98 -14.58 -13.97
C SER A 139 4.03 -13.82 -13.17
N SER A 140 5.24 -14.42 -13.09
CA SER A 140 6.43 -13.85 -12.47
C SER A 140 7.66 -14.24 -13.29
N ARG A 141 8.63 -13.33 -13.41
CA ARG A 141 9.96 -13.53 -14.01
C ARG A 141 11.00 -12.74 -13.25
#